data_e38e23bfe206d2b99e576082c297762a
#
_entry.id   e38e23bfe206d2b99e576082c297762a
#
_cell.length_a   1.000
_cell.length_b   1.000
_cell.length_c   1.000
_cell.angle_alpha   90.00
_cell.angle_beta   90.00
_cell.angle_gamma   90.00
#
_symmetry.space_group_name_H-M   'P 1'
#
loop_
_entity.id
_entity.type
_entity.pdbx_description
1 polymer ?
#
loop_
_entity_poly.entity_id
_entity_poly.type
_entity_poly.pdbx_seq_one_letter_code
_entity_poly.pdbx_strand_id
1 'polypeptide(L)' 'MPTDAERWRFLADHKLTLHTDGGDYLVHWVRTGGPGEPPQFFPVSNGRTAEEAIDRAVERY' A
#
# COMPACT_ATOMS: atom_id res chain seq x y z
N MET A 1 -13.66 7.80 10.24
CA MET A 1 -12.59 6.88 9.86
C MET A 1 -13.06 5.94 8.76
N PRO A 2 -12.22 5.58 7.80
CA PRO A 2 -12.62 4.63 6.76
C PRO A 2 -12.89 3.24 7.36
N THR A 3 -13.83 2.53 6.76
CA THR A 3 -14.10 1.14 7.10
C THR A 3 -13.02 0.24 6.48
N ASP A 4 -12.95 -1.02 6.93
CA ASP A 4 -12.02 -1.97 6.34
C ASP A 4 -12.28 -2.16 4.84
N ALA A 5 -13.55 -2.21 4.43
CA ALA A 5 -13.91 -2.33 3.03
C ALA A 5 -13.39 -1.14 2.21
N GLU A 6 -13.47 0.08 2.75
CA GLU A 6 -12.96 1.28 2.09
C GLU A 6 -11.44 1.25 1.99
N ARG A 7 -10.73 0.77 3.02
CA ARG A 7 -9.28 0.63 3.00
C ARG A 7 -8.82 -0.33 1.91
N TRP A 8 -9.44 -1.50 1.83
CA TRP A 8 -9.09 -2.48 0.80
C TRP A 8 -9.39 -1.99 -0.61
N ARG A 9 -10.51 -1.30 -0.78
CA ARG A 9 -10.88 -0.69 -2.06
C ARG A 9 -9.86 0.37 -2.47
N PHE A 10 -9.41 1.19 -1.52
CA PHE A 10 -8.41 2.21 -1.78
C PHE A 10 -7.11 1.58 -2.30
N LEU A 11 -6.64 0.51 -1.65
CA LEU A 11 -5.44 -0.18 -2.11
C LEU A 11 -5.60 -0.72 -3.53
N ALA A 12 -6.72 -1.34 -3.83
CA ALA A 12 -6.98 -1.89 -5.16
C ALA A 12 -7.09 -0.79 -6.22
N ASP A 13 -7.79 0.30 -5.92
CA ASP A 13 -8.01 1.39 -6.88
C ASP A 13 -6.72 2.11 -7.24
N HIS A 14 -5.79 2.22 -6.31
CA HIS A 14 -4.51 2.91 -6.51
C HIS A 14 -3.34 1.98 -6.78
N LYS A 15 -3.60 0.69 -6.98
CA LYS A 15 -2.58 -0.34 -7.25
C LYS A 15 -1.51 -0.38 -6.16
N LEU A 16 -1.96 -0.31 -4.92
CA LEU A 16 -1.09 -0.36 -3.76
C LEU A 16 -1.06 -1.77 -3.17
N THR A 17 0.05 -2.14 -2.57
CA THR A 17 0.21 -3.42 -1.87
C THR A 17 0.62 -3.17 -0.43
N LEU A 18 0.19 -4.07 0.45
CA LEU A 18 0.53 -4.02 1.86
C LEU A 18 1.54 -5.13 2.16
N HIS A 19 2.65 -4.75 2.77
CA HIS A 19 3.72 -5.67 3.15
C HIS A 19 4.06 -5.53 4.63
N THR A 20 4.65 -6.58 5.19
CA THR A 20 5.17 -6.54 6.55
C THR A 20 6.68 -6.61 6.52
N ASP A 21 7.34 -5.85 7.40
CA ASP A 21 8.79 -5.83 7.52
C ASP A 21 9.18 -5.49 8.95
N GLY A 22 9.79 -6.45 9.65
CA GLY A 22 10.30 -6.23 11.00
C GLY A 22 9.25 -5.82 12.03
N GLY A 23 8.00 -6.23 11.86
CA GLY A 23 6.91 -5.87 12.77
C GLY A 23 6.13 -4.64 12.34
N ASP A 24 6.60 -3.93 11.34
CA ASP A 24 5.89 -2.79 10.77
C ASP A 24 5.16 -3.19 9.49
N TYR A 25 4.16 -2.37 9.12
CA TYR A 25 3.43 -2.55 7.87
C TYR A 25 3.82 -1.45 6.90
N LEU A 26 4.04 -1.84 5.65
CA LEU A 26 4.46 -0.93 4.58
C LEU A 26 3.44 -0.96 3.45
N VAL A 27 3.12 0.21 2.92
CA VAL A 27 2.29 0.33 1.72
C VAL A 27 3.18 0.77 0.57
N HIS A 28 3.14 0.02 -0.53
CA HIS A 28 3.92 0.30 -1.72
C HIS A 28 3.02 0.49 -2.93
N TRP A 29 3.40 1.39 -3.81
CA TRP A 29 2.82 1.48 -5.14
C TRP A 29 3.57 0.52 -6.06
N VAL A 30 2.83 -0.28 -6.81
CA VAL A 30 3.41 -1.27 -7.72
C VAL A 30 3.33 -0.75 -9.15
N ARG A 31 4.48 -0.58 -9.78
CA ARG A 31 4.57 -0.26 -11.18
C ARG A 31 4.84 -1.54 -11.95
N THR A 32 3.91 -1.90 -12.85
CA THR A 32 4.09 -3.08 -13.68
C THR A 32 5.04 -2.75 -14.82
N GLY A 33 6.11 -3.53 -14.95
CA GLY A 33 7.04 -3.40 -16.07
C GLY A 33 6.48 -4.02 -17.34
N GLY A 34 7.21 -3.86 -18.45
CA GLY A 34 6.88 -4.53 -19.69
C GLY A 34 7.14 -6.04 -19.64
N PRO A 35 6.85 -6.78 -20.74
CA PRO A 35 7.11 -8.21 -20.78
C PRO A 35 8.59 -8.52 -20.46
N GLY A 36 8.81 -9.42 -19.50
CA GLY A 36 10.15 -9.81 -19.08
C GLY A 36 10.78 -8.90 -18.04
N GLU A 37 10.13 -7.82 -17.65
CA GLU A 37 10.64 -6.92 -16.62
C GLU A 37 9.96 -7.20 -15.27
N PRO A 38 10.72 -7.22 -14.16
CA PRO A 38 10.13 -7.40 -12.84
C PRO A 38 9.33 -6.16 -12.43
N PRO A 39 8.28 -6.32 -11.62
CA PRO A 39 7.55 -5.18 -11.09
C PRO A 39 8.43 -4.35 -10.16
N GLN A 40 8.20 -3.04 -10.14
CA GLN A 40 8.91 -2.11 -9.25
C GLN A 40 7.97 -1.67 -8.13
N PHE A 41 8.52 -1.58 -6.92
CA PHE A 41 7.77 -1.19 -5.72
C PHE A 41 8.31 0.14 -5.20
N PHE A 42 7.41 1.10 -4.99
CA PHE A 42 7.76 2.41 -4.47
C PHE A 42 7.08 2.63 -3.11
N PRO A 43 7.83 2.96 -2.06
CA PRO A 43 7.24 3.17 -0.74
C PRO A 43 6.31 4.39 -0.74
N VAL A 44 5.13 4.20 -0.16
CA VAL A 44 4.12 5.27 -0.02
C VAL A 44 3.98 5.67 1.45
N SER A 45 3.81 4.69 2.33
CA SER A 45 3.60 4.95 3.75
C SER A 45 4.01 3.74 4.58
N ASN A 46 4.06 3.93 5.90
CA ASN A 46 4.31 2.87 6.86
C ASN A 46 3.48 3.09 8.11
N GLY A 47 3.36 2.06 8.93
CA GLY A 47 2.67 2.14 10.20
C GLY A 47 2.91 0.89 11.02
N ARG A 48 2.54 0.92 12.30
CA ARG A 48 2.68 -0.23 13.19
C ARG A 48 1.57 -1.24 13.00
N THR A 49 0.45 -0.82 12.43
CA THR A 49 -0.67 -1.69 12.08
C THR A 49 -1.01 -1.50 10.62
N ALA A 50 -1.70 -2.49 10.04
CA ALA A 50 -2.13 -2.38 8.66
C ALA A 50 -3.04 -1.17 8.45
N GLU A 51 -3.96 -0.95 9.38
CA GLU A 51 -4.89 0.18 9.32
C GLU A 51 -4.16 1.52 9.35
N GLU A 52 -3.17 1.67 10.23
CA GLU A 52 -2.39 2.89 10.32
C GLU A 52 -1.61 3.15 9.03
N ALA A 53 -0.98 2.13 8.46
CA ALA A 53 -0.23 2.27 7.22
C ALA A 53 -1.15 2.68 6.07
N ILE A 54 -2.32 2.05 5.96
CA ILE A 54 -3.28 2.36 4.90
C ILE A 54 -3.86 3.77 5.08
N ASP A 55 -4.22 4.15 6.32
CA ASP A 55 -4.77 5.47 6.59
C ASP A 55 -3.76 6.58 6.27
N ARG A 56 -2.48 6.36 6.54
CA ARG A 56 -1.42 7.30 6.15
C ARG A 56 -1.28 7.40 4.63
N ALA A 57 -1.47 6.29 3.92
CA ALA A 57 -1.46 6.32 2.46
C ALA A 57 -2.65 7.11 1.92
N VAL A 58 -3.83 6.98 2.52
CA VAL A 58 -5.01 7.74 2.14
C VAL A 58 -4.75 9.24 2.29
N GLU A 59 -4.09 9.66 3.37
CA GLU A 59 -3.77 11.07 3.60
C GLU A 59 -2.82 11.65 2.55
N ARG A 60 -1.99 10.82 1.92
CA ARG A 60 -1.03 11.26 0.90
C ARG A 60 -1.65 11.39 -0.50
N TYR A 61 -2.79 10.81 -0.69
CA TYR A 61 -3.56 10.91 -1.91
C TYR A 61 -4.73 11.87 -1.73
#